data_180e0aee24ddae6bf05fee06d8552724
#
_entry.id   180e0aee24ddae6bf05fee06d8552724
#
_cell.length_a   1.000
_cell.length_b   1.000
_cell.length_c   1.000
_cell.angle_alpha   90.00
_cell.angle_beta   90.00
_cell.angle_gamma   90.00
#
_symmetry.space_group_name_H-M   'P 1'
#
loop_
_entity.id
_entity.type
_entity.pdbx_description
1 polymer ?
#
loop_
_entity_poly.entity_id
_entity_poly.type
_entity_poly.pdbx_seq_one_letter_code
_entity_poly.pdbx_strand_id
1 'polypeptide(L)'
;MCAGPSSRFRSFAPVSAPEGGVRAKECSSKLDIRFVLPSEVGQLARNVVTSFPSKTPELLLKNMEGELYRPDEGRYLGCFDDDGTLLGSILMMDFTLNVRGVMTPMGAAAYVSTNFLRKKEHVARTLLEVLMRYYARSGAPISCLHPFNPAFYHKMGYGLCNENTLYAPKPCYIRSFGDKSGLCYAREEDREAVLDYYRRWVERTHGATLHHYMDPHRIFDMPYVVLCRRAGRITGYFTFEFVDVDHYTDCYHDLLVREMVYDDLDTLKQFMTFFASQGDQIERVRFLSPDPDLHMLFLNPDTGENRAHDGCIQEIGRRTMGYMCRILDVAAYFRGQGHCSAPVGRDFVLELQVEDGFLKDNTGSYFLRVSGDRVELVGDTTPQVTLRTDIAALSSFVMGAYSLDKAVARGVMELSDPAWIPEVQRAIGWHEKPVNYTYF
;
A
#
# COMPACT_ATOMS: atom_id res chain seq x y z
N MET A 1 23.22 -16.04 29.17
CA MET A 1 22.19 -15.12 29.62
C MET A 1 22.64 -13.70 29.24
N CYS A 2 22.19 -13.20 28.11
CA CYS A 2 22.26 -11.79 27.74
C CYS A 2 20.98 -11.52 26.94
N ALA A 3 20.04 -10.87 27.60
CA ALA A 3 18.80 -10.43 26.98
C ALA A 3 19.12 -9.26 26.04
N GLY A 4 18.98 -9.46 24.74
CA GLY A 4 19.00 -8.41 23.75
C GLY A 4 17.69 -7.59 23.81
N PRO A 5 17.72 -6.31 23.46
CA PRO A 5 16.54 -5.46 23.54
C PRO A 5 15.52 -5.88 22.49
N SER A 6 14.40 -6.45 22.91
CA SER A 6 13.22 -6.60 22.09
C SER A 6 12.70 -5.19 21.76
N SER A 7 12.96 -4.72 20.54
CA SER A 7 12.27 -3.53 20.01
C SER A 7 10.78 -3.89 19.87
N ARG A 8 10.02 -3.64 20.91
CA ARG A 8 8.57 -3.68 20.86
C ARG A 8 8.15 -2.57 19.90
N PHE A 9 7.69 -2.93 18.73
CA PHE A 9 6.82 -2.05 17.96
C PHE A 9 5.65 -1.75 18.91
N ARG A 10 5.57 -0.51 19.38
CA ARG A 10 4.47 -0.09 20.24
C ARG A 10 3.21 -0.13 19.38
N SER A 11 2.31 -1.07 19.68
CA SER A 11 0.91 -0.89 19.35
C SER A 11 0.49 0.48 19.87
N PHE A 12 -0.25 1.24 19.07
CA PHE A 12 -0.80 2.51 19.55
C PHE A 12 -1.51 2.26 20.88
N ALA A 13 -1.31 3.15 21.84
CA ALA A 13 -2.07 3.09 23.08
C ALA A 13 -3.56 3.03 22.71
N PRO A 14 -4.33 2.09 23.25
CA PRO A 14 -5.75 1.98 22.94
C PRO A 14 -6.42 3.30 23.33
N VAL A 15 -6.76 4.09 22.33
CA VAL A 15 -7.65 5.24 22.53
C VAL A 15 -9.01 4.63 22.80
N SER A 16 -9.61 4.96 23.93
CA SER A 16 -10.99 4.61 24.25
C SER A 16 -11.89 4.94 23.07
N ALA A 17 -12.89 4.10 22.82
CA ALA A 17 -13.92 4.37 21.81
C ALA A 17 -14.38 5.84 21.92
N PRO A 18 -14.66 6.52 20.81
CA PRO A 18 -15.07 7.92 20.88
C PRO A 18 -16.29 8.05 21.79
N GLU A 19 -16.08 8.52 23.02
CA GLU A 19 -17.14 8.97 23.90
C GLU A 19 -17.67 10.27 23.32
N GLY A 20 -18.83 10.20 22.76
CA GLY A 20 -19.53 11.34 22.16
C GLY A 20 -19.79 11.10 20.68
N GLY A 21 -21.00 10.62 20.38
CA GLY A 21 -21.47 10.43 19.01
C GLY A 21 -21.25 11.67 18.17
N VAL A 22 -20.51 11.52 17.08
CA VAL A 22 -20.38 12.55 16.05
C VAL A 22 -21.77 12.74 15.45
N ARG A 23 -22.41 13.87 15.76
CA ARG A 23 -23.71 14.24 15.16
C ARG A 23 -23.48 14.52 13.67
N ALA A 24 -23.80 13.53 12.83
CA ALA A 24 -24.00 13.79 11.42
C ALA A 24 -25.24 14.70 11.27
N LYS A 25 -25.06 15.90 10.73
CA LYS A 25 -26.18 16.74 10.32
C LYS A 25 -26.81 16.12 9.07
N GLU A 26 -28.15 15.93 9.17
CA GLU A 26 -29.07 15.59 8.09
C GLU A 26 -29.14 14.11 7.65
N CYS A 27 -29.61 13.27 8.57
CA CYS A 27 -30.50 12.15 8.25
C CYS A 27 -31.43 11.96 9.46
N SER A 28 -32.72 11.72 9.27
CA SER A 28 -33.75 11.72 10.31
C SER A 28 -33.73 10.49 11.24
N SER A 29 -32.76 9.59 11.10
CA SER A 29 -32.45 8.48 11.98
C SER A 29 -31.10 8.69 12.64
N LYS A 30 -31.00 8.44 13.94
CA LYS A 30 -29.79 8.58 14.74
C LYS A 30 -28.86 7.39 14.43
N LEU A 31 -27.83 7.60 13.60
CA LEU A 31 -26.84 6.56 13.31
C LEU A 31 -25.93 6.35 14.53
N ASP A 32 -25.79 5.08 14.95
CA ASP A 32 -24.84 4.67 15.98
C ASP A 32 -23.58 4.11 15.31
N ILE A 33 -22.42 4.79 15.53
CA ILE A 33 -21.15 4.39 14.96
C ILE A 33 -20.24 3.94 16.09
N ARG A 34 -19.97 2.65 16.13
CA ARG A 34 -19.18 2.00 17.17
C ARG A 34 -18.49 0.75 16.65
N PHE A 35 -17.62 0.17 17.46
CA PHE A 35 -17.05 -1.14 17.13
C PHE A 35 -18.12 -2.24 17.18
N VAL A 36 -18.03 -3.16 16.20
CA VAL A 36 -18.89 -4.34 16.10
C VAL A 36 -18.57 -5.28 17.27
N LEU A 37 -19.61 -5.76 17.94
CA LEU A 37 -19.47 -6.71 19.05
C LEU A 37 -19.41 -8.15 18.54
N PRO A 38 -18.84 -9.12 19.32
CA PRO A 38 -18.82 -10.52 18.96
C PRO A 38 -20.19 -11.11 18.65
N SER A 39 -21.24 -10.68 19.34
CA SER A 39 -22.62 -11.09 19.10
C SER A 39 -23.21 -10.62 17.75
N GLU A 40 -22.55 -9.66 17.09
CA GLU A 40 -23.02 -9.02 15.85
C GLU A 40 -22.25 -9.53 14.62
N VAL A 41 -21.27 -10.43 14.81
CA VAL A 41 -20.43 -10.98 13.73
C VAL A 41 -21.25 -11.61 12.60
N GLY A 42 -22.40 -12.20 12.90
CA GLY A 42 -23.30 -12.73 11.87
C GLY A 42 -23.88 -11.65 10.94
N GLN A 43 -24.14 -10.43 11.43
CA GLN A 43 -24.54 -9.30 10.56
C GLN A 43 -23.36 -8.79 9.74
N LEU A 44 -22.19 -8.68 10.38
CA LEU A 44 -20.94 -8.29 9.74
C LEU A 44 -20.62 -9.22 8.56
N ALA A 45 -20.59 -10.52 8.79
CA ALA A 45 -20.29 -11.53 7.80
C ALA A 45 -21.24 -11.44 6.59
N ARG A 46 -22.54 -11.29 6.80
CA ARG A 46 -23.52 -11.09 5.72
C ARG A 46 -23.22 -9.87 4.86
N ASN A 47 -22.89 -8.74 5.49
CA ASN A 47 -22.58 -7.51 4.76
C ASN A 47 -21.28 -7.64 3.96
N VAL A 48 -20.25 -8.28 4.51
CA VAL A 48 -18.98 -8.49 3.83
C VAL A 48 -19.14 -9.45 2.65
N VAL A 49 -19.81 -10.60 2.84
CA VAL A 49 -20.06 -11.58 1.77
C VAL A 49 -20.84 -10.98 0.60
N THR A 50 -21.82 -10.12 0.88
CA THR A 50 -22.57 -9.44 -0.19
C THR A 50 -21.80 -8.33 -0.88
N SER A 51 -20.83 -7.70 -0.18
CA SER A 51 -19.99 -6.66 -0.74
C SER A 51 -18.79 -7.21 -1.53
N PHE A 52 -18.31 -8.40 -1.14
CA PHE A 52 -17.21 -9.13 -1.76
C PHE A 52 -17.67 -10.54 -2.15
N PRO A 53 -18.50 -10.67 -3.20
CA PRO A 53 -19.09 -11.96 -3.55
C PRO A 53 -18.00 -12.98 -3.94
N SER A 54 -18.06 -14.14 -3.32
CA SER A 54 -17.18 -15.28 -3.57
C SER A 54 -17.96 -16.41 -4.24
N LYS A 55 -17.24 -17.30 -4.93
CA LYS A 55 -17.83 -18.56 -5.45
C LYS A 55 -18.28 -19.51 -4.34
N THR A 56 -17.77 -19.30 -3.12
CA THR A 56 -18.11 -20.12 -1.94
C THR A 56 -18.53 -19.23 -0.77
N PRO A 57 -19.73 -18.60 -0.83
CA PRO A 57 -20.18 -17.65 0.18
C PRO A 57 -20.30 -18.27 1.57
N GLU A 58 -20.68 -19.55 1.68
CA GLU A 58 -20.79 -20.25 2.97
C GLU A 58 -19.43 -20.48 3.63
N LEU A 59 -18.38 -20.80 2.84
CA LEU A 59 -17.03 -20.94 3.35
C LEU A 59 -16.47 -19.59 3.82
N LEU A 60 -16.73 -18.53 3.06
CA LEU A 60 -16.34 -17.17 3.43
C LEU A 60 -17.06 -16.75 4.73
N LEU A 61 -18.35 -17.06 4.85
CA LEU A 61 -19.13 -16.79 6.07
C LEU A 61 -18.53 -17.52 7.28
N LYS A 62 -18.23 -18.82 7.14
CA LYS A 62 -17.64 -19.63 8.21
C LYS A 62 -16.25 -19.11 8.63
N ASN A 63 -15.42 -18.74 7.68
CA ASN A 63 -14.10 -18.18 7.96
C ASN A 63 -14.22 -16.83 8.68
N MET A 64 -15.16 -15.98 8.27
CA MET A 64 -15.39 -14.69 8.92
C MET A 64 -15.88 -14.82 10.36
N GLU A 65 -16.71 -15.82 10.65
CA GLU A 65 -17.19 -16.06 12.01
C GLU A 65 -16.09 -16.57 12.95
N GLY A 66 -15.06 -17.30 12.44
CA GLY A 66 -14.02 -17.94 13.22
C GLY A 66 -12.66 -17.25 13.22
N GLU A 67 -12.24 -16.69 12.09
CA GLU A 67 -10.86 -16.24 11.89
C GLU A 67 -10.72 -14.73 11.73
N LEU A 68 -11.74 -14.03 11.24
CA LEU A 68 -11.65 -12.62 10.92
C LEU A 68 -11.88 -11.69 12.11
N TYR A 69 -12.50 -12.16 13.18
CA TYR A 69 -12.71 -11.36 14.36
C TYR A 69 -11.57 -11.53 15.37
N ARG A 70 -10.49 -10.82 15.14
CA ARG A 70 -9.35 -10.75 16.06
C ARG A 70 -9.21 -9.31 16.57
N PRO A 71 -9.90 -8.94 17.65
CA PRO A 71 -9.98 -7.55 18.12
C PRO A 71 -8.63 -6.96 18.54
N ASP A 72 -7.64 -7.81 18.85
CA ASP A 72 -6.29 -7.39 19.21
C ASP A 72 -5.43 -6.99 17.98
N GLU A 73 -5.82 -7.44 16.78
CA GLU A 73 -5.07 -7.25 15.54
C GLU A 73 -5.78 -6.36 14.52
N GLY A 74 -7.11 -6.21 14.63
CA GLY A 74 -7.92 -5.35 13.78
C GLY A 74 -9.36 -5.28 14.30
N ARG A 75 -9.99 -4.14 14.14
CA ARG A 75 -11.32 -3.90 14.69
C ARG A 75 -12.29 -3.44 13.61
N TYR A 76 -13.48 -4.02 13.57
CA TYR A 76 -14.54 -3.56 12.68
C TYR A 76 -15.30 -2.39 13.30
N LEU A 77 -15.21 -1.22 12.65
CA LEU A 77 -16.08 -0.09 12.92
C LEU A 77 -17.40 -0.33 12.16
N GLY A 78 -18.52 -0.33 12.88
CA GLY A 78 -19.87 -0.52 12.33
C GLY A 78 -20.70 0.75 12.41
N CYS A 79 -21.61 0.92 11.46
CA CYS A 79 -22.68 1.91 11.48
C CYS A 79 -24.01 1.18 11.62
N PHE A 80 -24.77 1.48 12.66
CA PHE A 80 -26.05 0.83 13.01
C PHE A 80 -27.19 1.84 12.93
N ASP A 81 -28.38 1.34 12.61
CA ASP A 81 -29.61 2.10 12.75
C ASP A 81 -30.19 1.98 14.17
N ASP A 82 -31.33 2.65 14.39
CA ASP A 82 -32.01 2.67 15.69
C ASP A 82 -32.53 1.29 16.12
N ASP A 83 -32.71 0.34 15.18
CA ASP A 83 -33.14 -1.04 15.44
C ASP A 83 -31.95 -2.00 15.69
N GLY A 84 -30.72 -1.49 15.67
CA GLY A 84 -29.50 -2.30 15.82
C GLY A 84 -29.12 -3.10 14.58
N THR A 85 -29.66 -2.75 13.40
CA THR A 85 -29.26 -3.34 12.12
C THR A 85 -27.94 -2.75 11.65
N LEU A 86 -26.96 -3.59 11.30
CA LEU A 86 -25.69 -3.15 10.75
C LEU A 86 -25.85 -2.67 9.30
N LEU A 87 -25.73 -1.37 9.09
CA LEU A 87 -25.85 -0.72 7.79
C LEU A 87 -24.56 -0.79 6.96
N GLY A 88 -23.43 -0.89 7.62
CA GLY A 88 -22.12 -1.05 6.99
C GLY A 88 -21.00 -1.13 7.99
N SER A 89 -19.82 -1.54 7.52
CA SER A 89 -18.63 -1.70 8.36
C SER A 89 -17.34 -1.47 7.60
N ILE A 90 -16.26 -1.19 8.35
CA ILE A 90 -14.89 -1.10 7.88
C ILE A 90 -13.99 -1.84 8.86
N LEU A 91 -13.10 -2.70 8.35
CA LEU A 91 -11.99 -3.22 9.15
C LEU A 91 -10.91 -2.15 9.26
N MET A 92 -10.58 -1.77 10.49
CA MET A 92 -9.51 -0.85 10.83
C MET A 92 -8.28 -1.64 11.25
N MET A 93 -7.15 -1.36 10.62
CA MET A 93 -5.88 -2.06 10.90
C MET A 93 -4.76 -1.07 11.13
N ASP A 94 -3.91 -1.37 12.11
CA ASP A 94 -2.77 -0.54 12.48
C ASP A 94 -1.51 -1.05 11.77
N PHE A 95 -0.84 -0.16 11.04
CA PHE A 95 0.41 -0.44 10.34
C PHE A 95 1.48 0.59 10.67
N THR A 96 2.69 0.24 10.30
CA THR A 96 3.81 1.18 10.18
C THR A 96 4.32 1.12 8.75
N LEU A 97 4.25 2.25 8.06
CA LEU A 97 4.67 2.42 6.66
C LEU A 97 6.04 3.09 6.62
N ASN A 98 6.97 2.56 5.84
CA ASN A 98 8.19 3.29 5.57
C ASN A 98 7.90 4.44 4.59
N VAL A 99 7.97 5.67 5.09
CA VAL A 99 7.85 6.87 4.27
C VAL A 99 9.19 7.54 4.20
N ARG A 100 9.89 7.42 3.08
CA ARG A 100 11.17 8.10 2.84
C ARG A 100 12.23 7.79 3.92
N GLY A 101 12.30 6.53 4.38
CA GLY A 101 13.20 6.09 5.43
C GLY A 101 12.68 6.30 6.87
N VAL A 102 11.53 6.97 7.04
CA VAL A 102 10.90 7.15 8.35
C VAL A 102 9.78 6.14 8.53
N MET A 103 9.87 5.33 9.56
CA MET A 103 8.81 4.39 9.93
C MET A 103 7.64 5.17 10.55
N THR A 104 6.61 5.39 9.73
CA THR A 104 5.49 6.29 10.02
C THR A 104 4.23 5.47 10.36
N PRO A 105 3.56 5.78 11.48
CA PRO A 105 2.28 5.19 11.81
C PRO A 105 1.24 5.42 10.71
N MET A 106 0.51 4.35 10.36
CA MET A 106 -0.48 4.36 9.28
C MET A 106 -1.72 3.59 9.68
N GLY A 107 -2.90 4.17 9.45
CA GLY A 107 -4.16 3.48 9.56
C GLY A 107 -4.61 2.91 8.21
N ALA A 108 -4.94 1.62 8.17
CA ALA A 108 -5.48 1.02 6.95
C ALA A 108 -6.98 0.72 7.08
N ALA A 109 -7.66 0.83 5.94
CA ALA A 109 -9.07 0.50 5.78
C ALA A 109 -9.23 -0.71 4.85
N ALA A 110 -9.79 -1.79 5.37
CA ALA A 110 -10.13 -2.97 4.59
C ALA A 110 -11.60 -3.36 4.76
N TYR A 111 -12.06 -4.26 3.92
CA TYR A 111 -13.44 -4.80 3.97
C TYR A 111 -14.53 -3.74 4.15
N VAL A 112 -14.39 -2.61 3.45
CA VAL A 112 -15.42 -1.56 3.43
C VAL A 112 -16.70 -2.14 2.84
N SER A 113 -17.67 -2.42 3.68
CA SER A 113 -18.92 -3.07 3.30
C SER A 113 -20.13 -2.21 3.63
N THR A 114 -21.20 -2.38 2.85
CA THR A 114 -22.47 -1.69 3.08
C THR A 114 -23.59 -2.70 2.86
N ASN A 115 -24.60 -2.69 3.73
CA ASN A 115 -25.81 -3.49 3.55
C ASN A 115 -26.38 -3.25 2.14
N PHE A 116 -26.60 -4.33 1.41
CA PHE A 116 -26.94 -4.25 0.00
C PHE A 116 -28.22 -3.46 -0.28
N LEU A 117 -29.18 -3.50 0.66
CA LEU A 117 -30.45 -2.77 0.58
C LEU A 117 -30.33 -1.29 0.96
N ARG A 118 -29.20 -0.88 1.57
CA ARG A 118 -28.98 0.48 2.10
C ARG A 118 -27.84 1.21 1.37
N LYS A 119 -27.56 0.79 0.11
CA LYS A 119 -26.56 1.46 -0.74
C LYS A 119 -27.01 2.86 -1.11
N LYS A 120 -26.03 3.79 -1.26
CA LYS A 120 -26.22 5.22 -1.58
C LYS A 120 -26.71 6.09 -0.42
N GLU A 121 -26.79 5.57 0.80
CA GLU A 121 -27.15 6.30 2.01
C GLU A 121 -25.92 6.89 2.74
N HIS A 122 -24.81 7.05 2.05
CA HIS A 122 -23.55 7.63 2.54
C HIS A 122 -22.88 6.87 3.71
N VAL A 123 -23.32 5.67 4.09
CA VAL A 123 -22.79 4.87 5.20
C VAL A 123 -21.29 4.69 5.12
N ALA A 124 -20.77 4.20 3.97
CA ALA A 124 -19.33 3.99 3.78
C ALA A 124 -18.53 5.29 3.87
N ARG A 125 -19.07 6.40 3.37
CA ARG A 125 -18.45 7.72 3.47
C ARG A 125 -18.31 8.18 4.93
N THR A 126 -19.38 8.01 5.71
CA THR A 126 -19.41 8.39 7.12
C THR A 126 -18.44 7.53 7.95
N LEU A 127 -18.43 6.21 7.69
CA LEU A 127 -17.46 5.30 8.34
C LEU A 127 -16.01 5.67 8.03
N LEU A 128 -15.70 6.01 6.77
CA LEU A 128 -14.35 6.46 6.38
C LEU A 128 -13.97 7.77 7.06
N GLU A 129 -14.89 8.72 7.19
CA GLU A 129 -14.62 9.97 7.92
C GLU A 129 -14.29 9.71 9.39
N VAL A 130 -15.04 8.83 10.07
CA VAL A 130 -14.79 8.45 11.46
C VAL A 130 -13.44 7.74 11.58
N LEU A 131 -13.14 6.79 10.69
CA LEU A 131 -11.84 6.10 10.63
C LEU A 131 -10.67 7.09 10.50
N MET A 132 -10.76 8.02 9.54
CA MET A 132 -9.70 9.00 9.31
C MET A 132 -9.47 9.89 10.52
N ARG A 133 -10.55 10.39 11.14
CA ARG A 133 -10.46 11.22 12.36
C ARG A 133 -9.93 10.44 13.54
N TYR A 134 -10.27 9.16 13.67
CA TYR A 134 -9.72 8.27 14.69
C TYR A 134 -8.21 8.15 14.54
N TYR A 135 -7.72 7.82 13.34
CA TYR A 135 -6.28 7.66 13.10
C TYR A 135 -5.50 8.97 13.25
N ALA A 136 -6.01 10.08 12.75
CA ALA A 136 -5.39 11.39 12.94
C ALA A 136 -5.21 11.71 14.44
N ARG A 137 -6.24 11.48 15.25
CA ARG A 137 -6.18 11.69 16.73
C ARG A 137 -5.27 10.69 17.43
N SER A 138 -5.11 9.49 16.90
CA SER A 138 -4.20 8.46 17.43
C SER A 138 -2.74 8.69 17.04
N GLY A 139 -2.43 9.75 16.32
CA GLY A 139 -1.07 10.11 15.91
C GLY A 139 -0.60 9.42 14.62
N ALA A 140 -1.50 8.80 13.84
CA ALA A 140 -1.19 8.30 12.50
C ALA A 140 -1.47 9.39 11.46
N PRO A 141 -0.45 10.02 10.86
CA PRO A 141 -0.64 11.11 9.90
C PRO A 141 -1.09 10.64 8.52
N ILE A 142 -1.10 9.34 8.27
CA ILE A 142 -1.40 8.72 6.97
C ILE A 142 -2.42 7.61 7.12
N SER A 143 -3.28 7.47 6.10
CA SER A 143 -4.13 6.30 5.90
C SER A 143 -3.94 5.74 4.50
N CYS A 144 -3.98 4.40 4.37
CA CYS A 144 -3.92 3.70 3.08
C CYS A 144 -5.04 2.67 2.94
N LEU A 145 -5.34 2.32 1.69
CA LEU A 145 -6.29 1.27 1.34
C LEU A 145 -6.04 0.74 -0.07
N HIS A 146 -6.41 -0.52 -0.32
CA HIS A 146 -6.49 -1.06 -1.67
C HIS A 146 -7.89 -0.78 -2.26
N PRO A 147 -8.01 0.05 -3.30
CA PRO A 147 -9.30 0.50 -3.78
C PRO A 147 -9.93 -0.51 -4.75
N PHE A 148 -11.17 -0.91 -4.53
CA PHE A 148 -11.99 -1.54 -5.57
C PHE A 148 -12.65 -0.50 -6.52
N ASN A 149 -12.84 0.73 -6.03
CA ASN A 149 -13.34 1.86 -6.82
C ASN A 149 -12.53 3.13 -6.52
N PRO A 150 -11.45 3.39 -7.27
CA PRO A 150 -10.57 4.52 -7.03
C PRO A 150 -11.28 5.87 -7.03
N ALA A 151 -12.25 6.07 -7.92
CA ALA A 151 -12.99 7.34 -8.01
C ALA A 151 -13.81 7.63 -6.75
N PHE A 152 -14.27 6.60 -6.05
CA PHE A 152 -14.96 6.75 -4.78
C PHE A 152 -14.03 7.28 -3.70
N TYR A 153 -12.85 6.66 -3.54
CA TYR A 153 -11.87 7.05 -2.52
C TYR A 153 -11.16 8.37 -2.85
N HIS A 154 -10.97 8.66 -4.14
CA HIS A 154 -10.40 9.93 -4.57
C HIS A 154 -11.26 11.13 -4.11
N LYS A 155 -12.59 11.03 -4.16
CA LYS A 155 -13.52 12.05 -3.63
C LYS A 155 -13.37 12.27 -2.12
N MET A 156 -12.74 11.34 -1.42
CA MET A 156 -12.44 11.44 0.01
C MET A 156 -10.97 11.77 0.27
N GLY A 157 -10.26 12.25 -0.76
CA GLY A 157 -8.89 12.75 -0.67
C GLY A 157 -7.79 11.70 -0.69
N TYR A 158 -8.10 10.44 -1.04
CA TYR A 158 -7.05 9.45 -1.30
C TYR A 158 -6.44 9.67 -2.68
N GLY A 159 -5.12 9.73 -2.75
CA GLY A 159 -4.34 9.78 -3.98
C GLY A 159 -3.81 8.40 -4.38
N LEU A 160 -3.59 8.18 -5.68
CA LEU A 160 -2.87 7.00 -6.16
C LEU A 160 -1.46 6.99 -5.61
N CYS A 161 -0.99 5.83 -5.16
CA CYS A 161 0.29 5.75 -4.49
C CYS A 161 1.25 4.81 -5.21
N ASN A 162 1.12 3.50 -5.05
CA ASN A 162 1.98 2.59 -5.77
C ASN A 162 1.30 1.97 -6.99
N GLU A 163 2.12 1.51 -7.91
CA GLU A 163 1.71 0.80 -9.11
C GLU A 163 2.50 -0.51 -9.17
N ASN A 164 1.86 -1.55 -9.69
CA ASN A 164 2.55 -2.79 -10.04
C ASN A 164 2.41 -3.04 -11.54
N THR A 165 3.38 -3.71 -12.12
CA THR A 165 3.31 -4.19 -13.49
C THR A 165 3.27 -5.72 -13.47
N LEU A 166 2.27 -6.29 -14.11
CA LEU A 166 2.21 -7.72 -14.38
C LEU A 166 2.99 -8.00 -15.65
N TYR A 167 4.13 -8.66 -15.51
CA TYR A 167 4.93 -9.19 -16.62
C TYR A 167 4.67 -10.68 -16.75
N ALA A 168 4.78 -11.21 -17.99
CA ALA A 168 4.53 -12.63 -18.24
C ALA A 168 5.44 -13.21 -19.35
N PRO A 169 6.77 -13.07 -19.25
CA PRO A 169 7.68 -13.64 -20.25
C PRO A 169 7.67 -15.17 -20.21
N LYS A 170 8.00 -15.80 -21.34
CA LYS A 170 8.34 -17.24 -21.36
C LYS A 170 9.70 -17.44 -20.67
N PRO A 171 9.93 -18.59 -19.98
CA PRO A 171 11.20 -18.87 -19.33
C PRO A 171 12.42 -18.73 -20.25
N CYS A 172 12.33 -19.20 -21.50
CA CYS A 172 13.40 -19.10 -22.48
C CYS A 172 13.78 -17.67 -22.89
N TYR A 173 12.92 -16.68 -22.58
CA TYR A 173 13.17 -15.27 -22.84
C TYR A 173 13.62 -14.50 -21.57
N ILE A 174 13.70 -15.15 -20.44
CA ILE A 174 14.29 -14.57 -19.22
C ILE A 174 15.80 -14.70 -19.31
N ARG A 175 16.51 -13.61 -19.01
CA ARG A 175 17.97 -13.61 -19.05
C ARG A 175 18.54 -14.52 -17.96
N SER A 176 19.27 -15.57 -18.38
CA SER A 176 20.05 -16.41 -17.47
C SER A 176 21.47 -15.85 -17.28
N PHE A 177 21.98 -15.93 -16.05
CA PHE A 177 23.33 -15.52 -15.69
C PHE A 177 24.21 -16.72 -15.26
N GLY A 178 23.69 -17.95 -15.42
CA GLY A 178 24.42 -19.20 -15.27
C GLY A 178 24.50 -19.76 -13.84
N ASP A 179 24.48 -18.93 -12.81
CA ASP A 179 24.56 -19.37 -11.41
C ASP A 179 23.20 -19.29 -10.68
N LYS A 180 22.88 -20.33 -9.94
CA LYS A 180 21.76 -20.41 -8.98
C LYS A 180 22.11 -21.23 -7.74
N SER A 181 23.39 -21.41 -7.47
CA SER A 181 23.90 -22.28 -6.41
C SER A 181 23.54 -21.79 -5.00
N GLY A 182 23.25 -20.50 -4.83
CA GLY A 182 22.82 -19.93 -3.57
C GLY A 182 21.33 -20.16 -3.25
N LEU A 183 20.56 -20.76 -4.18
CA LEU A 183 19.12 -20.93 -4.00
C LEU A 183 18.77 -22.21 -3.23
N CYS A 184 17.84 -22.10 -2.29
CA CYS A 184 17.26 -23.23 -1.59
C CYS A 184 15.81 -22.94 -1.21
N TYR A 185 15.00 -23.99 -1.05
CA TYR A 185 13.68 -23.81 -0.46
C TYR A 185 13.80 -23.43 1.02
N ALA A 186 12.94 -22.51 1.46
CA ALA A 186 12.80 -22.19 2.87
C ALA A 186 12.24 -23.39 3.65
N ARG A 187 12.73 -23.58 4.85
CA ARG A 187 12.23 -24.56 5.81
C ARG A 187 11.61 -23.84 7.00
N GLU A 188 10.87 -24.55 7.84
CA GLU A 188 10.28 -23.95 9.04
C GLU A 188 11.36 -23.37 9.98
N GLU A 189 12.54 -24.00 10.05
CA GLU A 189 13.68 -23.50 10.82
C GLU A 189 14.23 -22.15 10.32
N ASP A 190 13.92 -21.76 9.08
CA ASP A 190 14.36 -20.50 8.47
C ASP A 190 13.38 -19.34 8.76
N ARG A 191 12.19 -19.63 9.29
CA ARG A 191 11.08 -18.68 9.45
C ARG A 191 11.52 -17.38 10.12
N GLU A 192 12.12 -17.46 11.29
CA GLU A 192 12.54 -16.26 12.03
C GLU A 192 13.58 -15.44 11.25
N ALA A 193 14.56 -16.10 10.64
CA ALA A 193 15.60 -15.44 9.87
C ALA A 193 15.06 -14.75 8.61
N VAL A 194 14.05 -15.32 7.95
CA VAL A 194 13.37 -14.72 6.78
C VAL A 194 12.52 -13.54 7.21
N LEU A 195 11.76 -13.66 8.29
CA LEU A 195 10.95 -12.56 8.81
C LEU A 195 11.81 -11.38 9.29
N ASP A 196 12.97 -11.67 9.91
CA ASP A 196 13.94 -10.64 10.27
C ASP A 196 14.59 -9.99 9.04
N TYR A 197 14.86 -10.76 7.99
CA TYR A 197 15.34 -10.24 6.72
C TYR A 197 14.28 -9.30 6.09
N TYR A 198 13.01 -9.73 6.05
CA TYR A 198 11.92 -8.93 5.52
C TYR A 198 11.72 -7.64 6.32
N ARG A 199 11.78 -7.70 7.65
CA ARG A 199 11.67 -6.51 8.51
C ARG A 199 12.75 -5.48 8.18
N ARG A 200 14.02 -5.89 8.05
CA ARG A 200 15.11 -4.99 7.63
C ARG A 200 14.95 -4.45 6.22
N TRP A 201 14.34 -5.24 5.33
CA TRP A 201 14.01 -4.76 3.98
C TRP A 201 12.93 -3.68 4.05
N VAL A 202 11.87 -3.86 4.81
CA VAL A 202 10.81 -2.85 5.02
C VAL A 202 11.40 -1.55 5.59
N GLU A 203 12.30 -1.63 6.57
CA GLU A 203 12.92 -0.45 7.21
C GLU A 203 13.74 0.42 6.23
N ARG A 204 14.19 -0.11 5.11
CA ARG A 204 14.98 0.61 4.10
C ARG A 204 14.24 0.85 2.78
N THR A 205 13.03 0.31 2.62
CA THR A 205 12.28 0.37 1.36
C THR A 205 11.11 1.32 1.48
N HIS A 206 11.15 2.40 0.72
CA HIS A 206 10.07 3.38 0.68
C HIS A 206 8.75 2.75 0.21
N GLY A 207 7.67 3.02 0.93
CA GLY A 207 6.33 2.50 0.62
C GLY A 207 6.04 1.10 1.18
N ALA A 208 7.06 0.43 1.76
CA ALA A 208 6.89 -0.91 2.30
C ALA A 208 6.27 -0.90 3.71
N THR A 209 5.54 -1.95 4.03
CA THR A 209 5.00 -2.24 5.36
C THR A 209 5.09 -3.74 5.64
N LEU A 210 5.05 -4.13 6.92
CA LEU A 210 5.04 -5.54 7.31
C LEU A 210 3.70 -6.18 6.91
N HIS A 211 3.75 -7.47 6.58
CA HIS A 211 2.53 -8.25 6.37
C HIS A 211 1.63 -8.25 7.60
N HIS A 212 0.35 -8.11 7.37
CA HIS A 212 -0.67 -8.24 8.36
C HIS A 212 -1.24 -9.67 8.38
N TYR A 213 -1.83 -10.11 9.49
CA TYR A 213 -2.43 -11.44 9.57
C TYR A 213 -3.53 -11.70 8.53
N MET A 214 -4.18 -10.63 8.07
CA MET A 214 -5.21 -10.70 7.02
C MET A 214 -4.64 -10.79 5.60
N ASP A 215 -3.33 -10.60 5.42
CA ASP A 215 -2.72 -10.72 4.11
C ASP A 215 -2.65 -12.20 3.69
N PRO A 216 -3.33 -12.60 2.60
CA PRO A 216 -3.34 -13.98 2.15
C PRO A 216 -2.00 -14.41 1.52
N HIS A 217 -1.09 -13.47 1.32
CA HIS A 217 0.19 -13.70 0.65
C HIS A 217 1.40 -13.55 1.61
N ARG A 218 1.17 -13.76 2.92
CA ARG A 218 2.28 -13.79 3.87
C ARG A 218 3.30 -14.85 3.47
N ILE A 219 4.56 -14.56 3.66
CA ILE A 219 5.69 -15.33 3.13
C ILE A 219 5.52 -16.84 3.35
N PHE A 220 5.22 -17.27 4.58
CA PHE A 220 5.11 -18.70 4.92
C PHE A 220 3.69 -19.29 4.77
N ASP A 221 2.74 -18.50 4.29
CA ASP A 221 1.43 -19.01 3.84
C ASP A 221 1.45 -19.30 2.33
N MET A 222 2.50 -18.89 1.64
CA MET A 222 2.69 -19.20 0.23
C MET A 222 3.15 -20.65 0.03
N PRO A 223 2.69 -21.34 -1.03
CA PRO A 223 3.05 -22.73 -1.31
C PRO A 223 4.54 -22.93 -1.47
N TYR A 224 5.24 -21.96 -2.03
CA TYR A 224 6.68 -22.05 -2.31
C TYR A 224 7.40 -20.77 -1.91
N VAL A 225 8.45 -20.94 -1.10
CA VAL A 225 9.37 -19.87 -0.70
C VAL A 225 10.77 -20.29 -1.04
N VAL A 226 11.47 -19.54 -1.87
CA VAL A 226 12.86 -19.79 -2.27
C VAL A 226 13.76 -18.68 -1.72
N LEU A 227 14.78 -19.07 -0.99
CA LEU A 227 15.79 -18.17 -0.42
C LEU A 227 17.03 -18.14 -1.31
N CYS A 228 17.70 -17.00 -1.37
CA CYS A 228 19.07 -16.88 -1.78
C CYS A 228 19.97 -16.71 -0.55
N ARG A 229 20.97 -17.59 -0.42
CA ARG A 229 21.97 -17.53 0.64
C ARG A 229 23.36 -17.30 0.04
N ARG A 230 24.06 -16.30 0.54
CA ARG A 230 25.43 -15.99 0.16
C ARG A 230 26.25 -15.76 1.43
N ALA A 231 27.39 -16.43 1.53
CA ALA A 231 28.27 -16.40 2.73
C ALA A 231 27.48 -16.63 4.05
N GLY A 232 26.55 -17.58 4.04
CA GLY A 232 25.75 -17.95 5.22
C GLY A 232 24.60 -16.97 5.57
N ARG A 233 24.37 -15.91 4.77
CA ARG A 233 23.33 -14.91 5.02
C ARG A 233 22.25 -14.97 3.95
N ILE A 234 21.01 -14.71 4.34
CA ILE A 234 19.92 -14.49 3.40
C ILE A 234 20.14 -13.13 2.75
N THR A 235 20.23 -13.12 1.41
CA THR A 235 20.38 -11.90 0.59
C THR A 235 19.16 -11.61 -0.26
N GLY A 236 18.15 -12.49 -0.21
CA GLY A 236 16.87 -12.31 -0.87
C GLY A 236 16.01 -13.56 -0.77
N TYR A 237 14.76 -13.41 -1.17
CA TYR A 237 13.81 -14.49 -1.36
C TYR A 237 12.77 -14.11 -2.41
N PHE A 238 12.10 -15.10 -2.93
CA PHE A 238 10.85 -14.89 -3.65
C PHE A 238 9.83 -15.96 -3.25
N THR A 239 8.56 -15.59 -3.38
CA THR A 239 7.43 -16.49 -3.18
C THR A 239 6.70 -16.72 -4.48
N PHE A 240 6.21 -17.93 -4.71
CA PHE A 240 5.45 -18.22 -5.90
C PHE A 240 4.40 -19.32 -5.67
N GLU A 241 3.50 -19.41 -6.63
CA GLU A 241 2.50 -20.47 -6.77
C GLU A 241 2.35 -20.85 -8.23
N PHE A 242 1.85 -22.06 -8.49
CA PHE A 242 1.45 -22.47 -9.83
C PHE A 242 0.02 -22.02 -10.10
N VAL A 243 -0.19 -21.53 -11.32
CA VAL A 243 -1.50 -21.12 -11.82
C VAL A 243 -1.83 -21.97 -13.03
N ASP A 244 -3.01 -22.59 -13.02
CA ASP A 244 -3.48 -23.36 -14.15
C ASP A 244 -3.62 -22.47 -15.37
N VAL A 245 -3.16 -22.96 -16.51
CA VAL A 245 -3.43 -22.40 -17.83
C VAL A 245 -4.48 -23.25 -18.51
N ASP A 246 -5.28 -22.62 -19.37
CA ASP A 246 -6.43 -23.23 -20.02
C ASP A 246 -5.95 -24.17 -21.15
N HIS A 247 -5.25 -25.25 -20.77
CA HIS A 247 -4.73 -26.28 -21.65
C HIS A 247 -5.29 -27.66 -21.31
N TYR A 248 -5.37 -28.52 -22.33
CA TYR A 248 -5.86 -29.88 -22.21
C TYR A 248 -4.96 -30.85 -21.43
N THR A 249 -3.86 -30.37 -20.83
CA THR A 249 -2.92 -31.22 -20.10
C THR A 249 -2.56 -30.60 -18.76
N ASP A 250 -2.56 -31.42 -17.72
CA ASP A 250 -2.13 -31.05 -16.35
C ASP A 250 -0.61 -30.83 -16.22
N CYS A 251 0.11 -30.77 -17.36
CA CYS A 251 1.57 -30.72 -17.40
C CYS A 251 2.15 -29.32 -17.57
N TYR A 252 1.33 -28.32 -17.92
CA TYR A 252 1.77 -26.95 -18.14
C TYR A 252 1.06 -25.99 -17.19
N HIS A 253 1.85 -25.20 -16.50
CA HIS A 253 1.36 -24.17 -15.57
C HIS A 253 2.09 -22.86 -15.83
N ASP A 254 1.47 -21.77 -15.42
CA ASP A 254 2.21 -20.54 -15.20
C ASP A 254 2.77 -20.51 -13.77
N LEU A 255 3.94 -19.93 -13.59
CA LEU A 255 4.53 -19.67 -12.30
C LEU A 255 4.27 -18.21 -11.93
N LEU A 256 3.43 -17.97 -10.90
CA LEU A 256 3.10 -16.63 -10.44
C LEU A 256 3.98 -16.24 -9.26
N VAL A 257 4.90 -15.32 -9.47
CA VAL A 257 5.74 -14.71 -8.44
C VAL A 257 4.93 -13.61 -7.75
N ARG A 258 4.63 -13.81 -6.47
CA ARG A 258 3.85 -12.88 -5.65
C ARG A 258 4.70 -11.80 -5.03
N GLU A 259 5.88 -12.18 -4.56
CA GLU A 259 6.83 -11.31 -3.91
C GLU A 259 8.25 -11.70 -4.29
N MET A 260 9.09 -10.71 -4.57
CA MET A 260 10.51 -10.92 -4.90
C MET A 260 11.33 -9.80 -4.26
N VAL A 261 12.09 -10.16 -3.24
CA VAL A 261 12.87 -9.24 -2.41
C VAL A 261 14.34 -9.62 -2.47
N TYR A 262 15.22 -8.67 -2.74
CA TYR A 262 16.65 -8.90 -2.86
C TYR A 262 17.48 -7.68 -2.44
N ASP A 263 18.71 -7.93 -2.01
CA ASP A 263 19.65 -6.90 -1.56
C ASP A 263 20.48 -6.31 -2.70
N ASP A 264 20.82 -7.14 -3.70
CA ASP A 264 21.76 -6.78 -4.73
C ASP A 264 21.51 -7.49 -6.07
N LEU A 265 22.20 -6.99 -7.09
CA LEU A 265 22.13 -7.52 -8.46
C LEU A 265 22.54 -8.99 -8.55
N ASP A 266 23.49 -9.46 -7.73
CA ASP A 266 23.94 -10.85 -7.80
C ASP A 266 22.88 -11.82 -7.29
N THR A 267 22.09 -11.42 -6.30
CA THR A 267 20.91 -12.16 -5.85
C THR A 267 19.83 -12.18 -6.93
N LEU A 268 19.54 -11.02 -7.54
CA LEU A 268 18.59 -10.93 -8.64
C LEU A 268 18.99 -11.80 -9.84
N LYS A 269 20.28 -11.85 -10.19
CA LYS A 269 20.80 -12.73 -11.27
C LYS A 269 20.51 -14.20 -10.99
N GLN A 270 20.65 -14.66 -9.75
CA GLN A 270 20.32 -16.05 -9.38
C GLN A 270 18.83 -16.33 -9.52
N PHE A 271 17.96 -15.38 -9.12
CA PHE A 271 16.50 -15.50 -9.31
C PHE A 271 16.16 -15.59 -10.80
N MET A 272 16.72 -14.71 -11.63
CA MET A 272 16.46 -14.74 -13.08
C MET A 272 16.97 -16.06 -13.71
N THR A 273 18.12 -16.59 -13.27
CA THR A 273 18.64 -17.89 -13.72
C THR A 273 17.70 -19.03 -13.33
N PHE A 274 17.10 -18.98 -12.13
CA PHE A 274 16.09 -19.95 -11.72
C PHE A 274 14.89 -19.91 -12.65
N PHE A 275 14.30 -18.73 -12.87
CA PHE A 275 13.11 -18.60 -13.72
C PHE A 275 13.39 -19.00 -15.19
N ALA A 276 14.56 -18.64 -15.71
CA ALA A 276 14.98 -19.03 -17.06
C ALA A 276 15.12 -20.56 -17.23
N SER A 277 15.40 -21.28 -16.14
CA SER A 277 15.59 -22.74 -16.18
C SER A 277 14.30 -23.56 -16.04
N GLN A 278 13.11 -22.94 -16.03
CA GLN A 278 11.85 -23.63 -15.81
C GLN A 278 11.08 -24.01 -17.09
N GLY A 279 11.70 -23.89 -18.26
CA GLY A 279 11.03 -24.00 -19.56
C GLY A 279 10.39 -25.36 -19.91
N ASP A 280 10.67 -26.42 -19.13
CA ASP A 280 10.14 -27.76 -19.40
C ASP A 280 8.65 -27.90 -19.01
N GLN A 281 8.20 -27.20 -17.96
CA GLN A 281 6.86 -27.32 -17.39
C GLN A 281 6.14 -26.00 -17.23
N ILE A 282 6.87 -24.88 -17.32
CA ILE A 282 6.32 -23.55 -17.14
C ILE A 282 6.16 -22.87 -18.50
N GLU A 283 4.92 -22.48 -18.80
CA GLU A 283 4.65 -21.73 -20.03
C GLU A 283 5.09 -20.28 -19.89
N ARG A 284 4.69 -19.62 -18.79
CA ARG A 284 5.07 -18.25 -18.49
C ARG A 284 5.40 -18.06 -17.02
N VAL A 285 6.36 -17.18 -16.75
CA VAL A 285 6.60 -16.68 -15.41
C VAL A 285 5.91 -15.33 -15.27
N ARG A 286 4.90 -15.26 -14.41
CA ARG A 286 4.13 -14.04 -14.15
C ARG A 286 4.73 -13.33 -12.94
N PHE A 287 5.20 -12.10 -13.14
CA PHE A 287 5.71 -11.25 -12.06
C PHE A 287 4.71 -10.13 -11.78
N LEU A 288 4.15 -10.06 -10.59
CA LEU A 288 3.47 -8.87 -10.11
C LEU A 288 4.51 -7.99 -9.43
N SER A 289 5.16 -7.13 -10.21
CA SER A 289 6.33 -6.37 -9.77
C SER A 289 6.03 -4.89 -9.57
N PRO A 290 6.47 -4.28 -8.46
CA PRO A 290 6.51 -2.82 -8.31
C PRO A 290 7.64 -2.16 -9.13
N ASP A 291 8.59 -2.95 -9.65
CA ASP A 291 9.64 -2.47 -10.54
C ASP A 291 9.10 -2.33 -11.98
N PRO A 292 8.93 -1.09 -12.49
CA PRO A 292 8.45 -0.86 -13.85
C PRO A 292 9.45 -1.25 -14.94
N ASP A 293 10.72 -1.46 -14.57
CA ASP A 293 11.83 -1.69 -15.48
C ASP A 293 12.33 -3.16 -15.47
N LEU A 294 11.65 -4.04 -14.74
CA LEU A 294 11.99 -5.47 -14.68
C LEU A 294 12.06 -6.11 -16.08
N HIS A 295 11.31 -5.57 -17.06
CA HIS A 295 11.32 -6.03 -18.44
C HIS A 295 12.71 -5.96 -19.13
N MET A 296 13.64 -5.14 -18.63
CA MET A 296 15.01 -5.07 -19.14
C MET A 296 15.78 -6.39 -18.95
N LEU A 297 15.29 -7.27 -18.09
CA LEU A 297 15.85 -8.61 -17.86
C LEU A 297 15.26 -9.67 -18.79
N PHE A 298 14.38 -9.29 -19.71
CA PHE A 298 13.75 -10.20 -20.66
C PHE A 298 14.24 -9.94 -22.09
N LEU A 299 14.67 -11.02 -22.78
CA LEU A 299 15.08 -10.97 -24.19
C LEU A 299 13.87 -10.72 -25.10
N ASN A 300 12.71 -11.23 -24.70
CA ASN A 300 11.42 -10.94 -25.31
C ASN A 300 10.39 -10.77 -24.18
N PRO A 301 9.95 -9.55 -23.87
CA PRO A 301 9.00 -9.27 -22.79
C PRO A 301 7.53 -9.53 -23.18
N ASP A 302 7.25 -10.08 -24.38
CA ASP A 302 5.90 -10.35 -24.85
C ASP A 302 5.08 -11.15 -23.82
N THR A 303 3.88 -10.63 -23.47
CA THR A 303 2.96 -11.27 -22.53
C THR A 303 2.15 -12.42 -23.11
N GLY A 304 2.17 -12.60 -24.44
CA GLY A 304 1.34 -13.56 -25.18
C GLY A 304 -0.13 -13.18 -25.33
N GLU A 305 -0.55 -12.09 -24.72
CA GLU A 305 -1.93 -11.61 -24.76
C GLU A 305 -2.09 -10.34 -25.61
N ASN A 306 -1.40 -10.28 -26.70
CA ASN A 306 -1.32 -9.09 -27.56
C ASN A 306 -2.72 -8.55 -27.94
N ARG A 307 -3.25 -7.64 -27.12
CA ARG A 307 -4.55 -6.98 -27.32
C ARG A 307 -4.43 -5.62 -27.97
N ALA A 308 -3.22 -5.09 -28.13
CA ALA A 308 -2.95 -3.89 -28.92
C ALA A 308 -2.88 -4.30 -30.40
N HIS A 309 -3.76 -3.80 -31.18
CA HIS A 309 -4.29 -4.34 -32.45
C HIS A 309 -3.42 -4.27 -33.69
N ASP A 310 -2.22 -3.69 -33.61
CA ASP A 310 -1.33 -3.64 -34.77
C ASP A 310 -0.23 -4.69 -34.62
N GLY A 311 -0.01 -5.50 -35.61
CA GLY A 311 0.97 -6.59 -35.59
C GLY A 311 2.42 -6.19 -35.31
N CYS A 312 2.70 -4.89 -35.22
CA CYS A 312 3.99 -4.31 -34.86
C CYS A 312 4.05 -3.79 -33.41
N ILE A 313 2.93 -3.80 -32.67
CA ILE A 313 2.86 -3.34 -31.27
C ILE A 313 2.56 -4.54 -30.40
N GLN A 314 3.48 -4.85 -29.49
CA GLN A 314 3.35 -5.97 -28.58
C GLN A 314 3.18 -5.50 -27.13
N GLU A 315 2.34 -6.21 -26.39
CA GLU A 315 2.12 -5.97 -24.98
C GLU A 315 3.30 -6.54 -24.17
N ILE A 316 4.02 -5.66 -23.47
CA ILE A 316 5.19 -6.02 -22.66
C ILE A 316 4.88 -6.12 -21.16
N GLY A 317 3.69 -5.74 -20.74
CA GLY A 317 3.23 -5.78 -19.36
C GLY A 317 1.94 -4.99 -19.15
N ARG A 318 1.23 -5.30 -18.06
CA ARG A 318 0.01 -4.60 -17.66
C ARG A 318 0.22 -3.85 -16.37
N ARG A 319 0.07 -2.53 -16.41
CA ARG A 319 0.11 -1.71 -15.20
C ARG A 319 -1.18 -1.87 -14.42
N THR A 320 -1.01 -2.10 -13.14
CA THR A 320 -2.09 -2.20 -12.16
C THR A 320 -1.88 -1.17 -11.07
N MET A 321 -2.96 -0.75 -10.47
CA MET A 321 -2.90 0.12 -9.30
C MET A 321 -2.76 -0.74 -8.05
N GLY A 322 -1.86 -0.34 -7.16
CA GLY A 322 -1.76 -0.89 -5.82
C GLY A 322 -2.62 -0.12 -4.83
N TYR A 323 -2.06 0.32 -3.72
CA TYR A 323 -2.80 1.06 -2.71
C TYR A 323 -2.94 2.56 -3.04
N MET A 324 -3.99 3.17 -2.49
CA MET A 324 -4.14 4.63 -2.40
C MET A 324 -3.74 5.09 -1.01
N CYS A 325 -3.18 6.29 -0.94
CA CYS A 325 -2.69 6.91 0.28
C CYS A 325 -3.37 8.27 0.50
N ARG A 326 -3.58 8.63 1.77
CA ARG A 326 -4.09 9.93 2.18
C ARG A 326 -3.36 10.46 3.39
N ILE A 327 -2.93 11.70 3.35
CA ILE A 327 -2.48 12.45 4.53
C ILE A 327 -3.72 12.84 5.35
N LEU A 328 -3.74 12.44 6.62
CA LEU A 328 -4.84 12.70 7.55
C LEU A 328 -4.66 14.02 8.32
N ASP A 329 -3.40 14.39 8.59
CA ASP A 329 -2.99 15.63 9.25
C ASP A 329 -1.70 16.13 8.57
N VAL A 330 -1.82 17.22 7.83
CA VAL A 330 -0.70 17.80 7.05
C VAL A 330 0.40 18.29 7.98
N ALA A 331 0.05 18.94 9.08
CA ALA A 331 1.03 19.46 10.03
C ALA A 331 1.78 18.32 10.74
N ALA A 332 1.07 17.29 11.20
CA ALA A 332 1.67 16.12 11.83
C ALA A 332 2.57 15.36 10.85
N TYR A 333 2.16 15.23 9.59
CA TYR A 333 2.97 14.61 8.55
C TYR A 333 4.32 15.31 8.39
N PHE A 334 4.34 16.61 8.17
CA PHE A 334 5.60 17.34 7.95
C PHE A 334 6.46 17.46 9.21
N ARG A 335 5.88 17.49 10.40
CA ARG A 335 6.65 17.38 11.65
C ARG A 335 7.34 16.02 11.79
N GLY A 336 6.71 14.96 11.32
CA GLY A 336 7.26 13.59 11.40
C GLY A 336 8.33 13.31 10.34
N GLN A 337 8.23 13.93 9.16
CA GLN A 337 9.16 13.67 8.04
C GLN A 337 10.49 14.43 8.15
N GLY A 338 10.50 15.67 8.51
CA GLY A 338 11.64 16.51 8.92
C GLY A 338 12.87 16.56 8.00
N HIS A 339 12.92 15.84 6.87
CA HIS A 339 14.08 15.75 5.98
C HIS A 339 13.69 15.80 4.49
N CYS A 340 14.62 16.29 3.67
CA CYS A 340 14.51 16.33 2.21
C CYS A 340 14.79 14.95 1.59
N SER A 341 14.35 14.72 0.36
CA SER A 341 14.74 13.55 -0.44
C SER A 341 16.21 13.63 -0.94
N ALA A 342 16.70 14.85 -1.10
CA ALA A 342 18.09 15.17 -1.37
C ALA A 342 18.35 16.60 -0.88
N PRO A 343 19.61 16.96 -0.54
CA PRO A 343 19.94 18.32 -0.16
C PRO A 343 19.51 19.34 -1.21
N VAL A 344 18.91 20.45 -0.75
CA VAL A 344 18.53 21.57 -1.64
C VAL A 344 19.74 22.43 -1.98
N GLY A 345 19.72 23.04 -3.15
CA GLY A 345 20.80 23.92 -3.62
C GLY A 345 20.78 25.30 -2.99
N ARG A 346 19.65 25.70 -2.39
CA ARG A 346 19.46 27.00 -1.71
C ARG A 346 18.38 26.87 -0.64
N ASP A 347 18.52 27.63 0.43
CA ASP A 347 17.51 27.70 1.50
C ASP A 347 16.30 28.52 1.04
N PHE A 348 15.11 28.10 1.46
CA PHE A 348 13.86 28.80 1.13
C PHE A 348 12.73 28.49 2.10
N VAL A 349 11.67 29.27 2.02
CA VAL A 349 10.39 28.97 2.64
C VAL A 349 9.38 28.65 1.54
N LEU A 350 8.80 27.46 1.64
CA LEU A 350 7.68 27.02 0.80
C LEU A 350 6.38 27.29 1.55
N GLU A 351 5.46 28.03 0.94
CA GLU A 351 4.08 28.02 1.34
C GLU A 351 3.36 26.89 0.61
N LEU A 352 2.85 25.92 1.36
CA LEU A 352 2.03 24.83 0.86
C LEU A 352 0.55 25.15 1.14
N GLN A 353 -0.19 25.52 0.09
CA GLN A 353 -1.63 25.76 0.16
C GLN A 353 -2.38 24.47 -0.19
N VAL A 354 -3.08 23.91 0.78
CA VAL A 354 -3.79 22.63 0.65
C VAL A 354 -5.30 22.87 0.67
N GLU A 355 -6.00 22.25 -0.28
CA GLU A 355 -7.44 22.13 -0.28
C GLU A 355 -7.85 20.70 0.09
N ASP A 356 -8.71 20.55 1.10
CA ASP A 356 -9.28 19.26 1.49
C ASP A 356 -10.81 19.37 1.58
N GLY A 357 -11.47 18.91 0.53
CA GLY A 357 -12.93 18.95 0.44
C GLY A 357 -13.65 17.96 1.38
N PHE A 358 -12.90 17.00 1.97
CA PHE A 358 -13.48 15.96 2.82
C PHE A 358 -13.19 16.19 4.32
N LEU A 359 -11.92 16.34 4.71
CA LEU A 359 -11.51 16.73 6.06
C LEU A 359 -11.05 18.19 6.03
N LYS A 360 -12.00 19.11 6.24
CA LYS A 360 -11.75 20.56 6.12
C LYS A 360 -10.67 21.07 7.08
N ASP A 361 -10.37 20.32 8.14
CA ASP A 361 -9.33 20.67 9.12
C ASP A 361 -7.93 20.73 8.49
N ASN A 362 -7.71 20.06 7.32
CA ASN A 362 -6.47 20.12 6.56
C ASN A 362 -6.40 21.29 5.57
N THR A 363 -7.51 21.97 5.30
CA THR A 363 -7.51 23.11 4.37
C THR A 363 -6.80 24.30 5.00
N GLY A 364 -5.76 24.82 4.33
CA GLY A 364 -5.03 26.00 4.80
C GLY A 364 -3.65 26.14 4.18
N SER A 365 -2.90 27.13 4.69
CA SER A 365 -1.51 27.39 4.32
C SER A 365 -0.58 26.80 5.39
N TYR A 366 0.45 26.10 4.95
CA TYR A 366 1.50 25.52 5.78
C TYR A 366 2.85 26.05 5.31
N PHE A 367 3.64 26.62 6.21
CA PHE A 367 4.94 27.20 5.86
C PHE A 367 6.04 26.22 6.23
N LEU A 368 6.80 25.79 5.23
CA LEU A 368 7.90 24.85 5.37
C LEU A 368 9.22 25.58 5.13
N ARG A 369 10.03 25.73 6.16
CA ARG A 369 11.42 26.20 6.03
C ARG A 369 12.27 25.04 5.58
N VAL A 370 12.96 25.20 4.48
CA VAL A 370 13.85 24.22 3.85
C VAL A 370 15.27 24.74 3.88
N SER A 371 16.17 23.98 4.49
CA SER A 371 17.59 24.34 4.58
C SER A 371 18.46 23.09 4.55
N GLY A 372 19.36 23.01 3.57
CA GLY A 372 20.21 21.85 3.36
C GLY A 372 19.40 20.59 3.10
N ASP A 373 19.40 19.64 4.04
CA ASP A 373 18.65 18.39 3.99
C ASP A 373 17.40 18.35 4.90
N ARG A 374 17.03 19.49 5.48
CA ARG A 374 15.96 19.58 6.48
C ARG A 374 14.75 20.34 5.99
N VAL A 375 13.59 19.86 6.42
CA VAL A 375 12.28 20.51 6.25
C VAL A 375 11.67 20.71 7.63
N GLU A 376 11.30 21.93 7.96
CA GLU A 376 10.70 22.29 9.23
C GLU A 376 9.38 23.03 9.02
N LEU A 377 8.32 22.56 9.66
CA LEU A 377 7.05 23.28 9.71
C LEU A 377 7.21 24.48 10.67
N VAL A 378 7.05 25.68 10.14
CA VAL A 378 7.19 26.96 10.88
C VAL A 378 5.87 27.70 10.94
N GLY A 379 5.82 28.75 11.74
CA GLY A 379 4.69 29.69 11.75
C GLY A 379 4.62 30.53 10.49
N ASP A 380 3.59 31.33 10.38
CA ASP A 380 3.33 32.24 9.25
C ASP A 380 4.55 33.15 9.00
N THR A 381 5.04 33.15 7.76
CA THR A 381 6.24 33.88 7.34
C THR A 381 6.20 34.12 5.82
N THR A 382 7.07 35.02 5.32
CA THR A 382 7.11 35.34 3.88
C THR A 382 7.72 34.20 3.08
N PRO A 383 6.95 33.56 2.16
CA PRO A 383 7.46 32.48 1.32
C PRO A 383 8.25 33.02 0.10
N GLN A 384 9.20 32.25 -0.39
CA GLN A 384 9.86 32.45 -1.69
C GLN A 384 9.08 31.79 -2.83
N VAL A 385 8.31 30.72 -2.51
CA VAL A 385 7.53 29.99 -3.50
C VAL A 385 6.27 29.43 -2.83
N THR A 386 5.18 29.37 -3.59
CA THR A 386 3.89 28.82 -3.17
C THR A 386 3.51 27.63 -4.05
N LEU A 387 3.18 26.49 -3.42
CA LEU A 387 2.62 25.31 -4.07
C LEU A 387 1.14 25.16 -3.67
N ARG A 388 0.23 25.21 -4.64
CA ARG A 388 -1.21 24.97 -4.45
C ARG A 388 -1.58 23.57 -4.91
N THR A 389 -2.34 22.83 -4.10
CA THR A 389 -2.71 21.44 -4.39
C THR A 389 -3.93 21.01 -3.58
N ASP A 390 -4.64 19.99 -4.06
CA ASP A 390 -5.58 19.26 -3.21
C ASP A 390 -4.84 18.17 -2.39
N ILE A 391 -5.54 17.65 -1.38
CA ILE A 391 -4.96 16.66 -0.46
C ILE A 391 -4.63 15.31 -1.13
N ALA A 392 -5.40 14.89 -2.16
CA ALA A 392 -5.15 13.65 -2.88
C ALA A 392 -3.88 13.75 -3.73
N ALA A 393 -3.73 14.87 -4.45
CA ALA A 393 -2.55 15.17 -5.23
C ALA A 393 -1.31 15.30 -4.33
N LEU A 394 -1.41 16.01 -3.20
CA LEU A 394 -0.33 16.11 -2.23
C LEU A 394 0.08 14.74 -1.72
N SER A 395 -0.88 13.89 -1.33
CA SER A 395 -0.60 12.55 -0.82
C SER A 395 0.14 11.68 -1.83
N SER A 396 -0.26 11.73 -3.11
CA SER A 396 0.44 11.03 -4.19
C SER A 396 1.86 11.56 -4.42
N PHE A 397 2.02 12.88 -4.40
CA PHE A 397 3.30 13.54 -4.67
C PHE A 397 4.36 13.26 -3.61
N VAL A 398 4.02 13.42 -2.33
CA VAL A 398 4.98 13.17 -1.25
C VAL A 398 5.36 11.69 -1.12
N MET A 399 4.51 10.81 -1.64
CA MET A 399 4.79 9.38 -1.76
C MET A 399 5.53 9.00 -3.06
N GLY A 400 5.91 9.96 -3.91
CA GLY A 400 6.70 9.68 -5.12
C GLY A 400 5.93 9.01 -6.26
N ALA A 401 4.58 9.00 -6.22
CA ALA A 401 3.78 8.42 -7.31
C ALA A 401 4.03 9.12 -8.64
N TYR A 402 4.32 10.42 -8.60
CA TYR A 402 4.72 11.24 -9.75
C TYR A 402 5.61 12.42 -9.31
N SER A 403 6.35 12.99 -10.26
CA SER A 403 7.21 14.13 -10.03
C SER A 403 6.47 15.47 -10.17
N LEU A 404 6.98 16.51 -9.50
CA LEU A 404 6.38 17.84 -9.48
C LEU A 404 6.26 18.47 -10.87
N ASP A 405 7.30 18.32 -11.70
CA ASP A 405 7.30 18.84 -13.07
C ASP A 405 6.12 18.30 -13.90
N LYS A 406 5.84 16.98 -13.76
CA LYS A 406 4.70 16.34 -14.42
C LYS A 406 3.36 16.81 -13.85
N ALA A 407 3.28 16.98 -12.53
CA ALA A 407 2.06 17.45 -11.88
C ALA A 407 1.71 18.88 -12.29
N VAL A 408 2.69 19.77 -12.30
CA VAL A 408 2.54 21.18 -12.75
C VAL A 408 2.21 21.24 -14.24
N ALA A 409 2.95 20.52 -15.09
CA ALA A 409 2.69 20.50 -16.53
C ALA A 409 1.30 19.99 -16.92
N ARG A 410 0.63 19.22 -16.05
CA ARG A 410 -0.71 18.69 -16.26
C ARG A 410 -1.81 19.45 -15.49
N GLY A 411 -1.45 20.52 -14.77
CA GLY A 411 -2.40 21.32 -13.98
C GLY A 411 -2.96 20.58 -12.76
N VAL A 412 -2.30 19.51 -12.30
CA VAL A 412 -2.67 18.79 -11.08
C VAL A 412 -2.24 19.56 -9.84
N MET A 413 -1.13 20.28 -9.95
CA MET A 413 -0.60 21.20 -8.94
C MET A 413 -0.22 22.52 -9.59
N GLU A 414 -0.26 23.60 -8.83
CA GLU A 414 0.13 24.94 -9.28
C GLU A 414 1.30 25.43 -8.45
N LEU A 415 2.41 25.79 -9.13
CA LEU A 415 3.59 26.38 -8.49
C LEU A 415 3.74 27.82 -8.94
N SER A 416 3.92 28.75 -8.00
CA SER A 416 3.98 30.21 -8.27
C SER A 416 5.14 30.60 -9.19
N ASP A 417 6.25 29.85 -9.16
CA ASP A 417 7.41 30.04 -10.04
C ASP A 417 8.01 28.67 -10.41
N PRO A 418 7.93 28.26 -11.69
CA PRO A 418 8.47 26.98 -12.16
C PRO A 418 9.99 26.81 -11.93
N ALA A 419 10.75 27.88 -11.75
CA ALA A 419 12.18 27.78 -11.45
C ALA A 419 12.48 27.05 -10.12
N TRP A 420 11.47 26.92 -9.24
CA TRP A 420 11.58 26.21 -7.97
C TRP A 420 11.23 24.72 -8.04
N ILE A 421 10.81 24.21 -9.21
CA ILE A 421 10.46 22.78 -9.34
C ILE A 421 11.54 21.85 -8.78
N PRO A 422 12.84 22.00 -9.13
CA PRO A 422 13.87 21.09 -8.63
C PRO A 422 14.02 21.14 -7.10
N GLU A 423 13.94 22.33 -6.51
CA GLU A 423 14.12 22.50 -5.07
C GLU A 423 12.91 21.98 -4.26
N VAL A 424 11.70 22.28 -4.71
CA VAL A 424 10.48 21.76 -4.07
C VAL A 424 10.37 20.24 -4.23
N GLN A 425 10.78 19.69 -5.38
CA GLN A 425 10.86 18.24 -5.58
C GLN A 425 11.83 17.60 -4.58
N ARG A 426 13.03 18.17 -4.37
CA ARG A 426 14.00 17.66 -3.38
C ARG A 426 13.48 17.80 -1.95
N ALA A 427 12.81 18.91 -1.65
CA ALA A 427 12.33 19.19 -0.31
C ALA A 427 11.24 18.22 0.15
N ILE A 428 10.16 18.10 -0.61
CA ILE A 428 8.96 17.38 -0.15
C ILE A 428 8.51 16.25 -1.07
N GLY A 429 9.01 16.18 -2.32
CA GLY A 429 8.76 15.04 -3.21
C GLY A 429 9.67 13.85 -2.92
N TRP A 430 9.45 12.75 -3.61
CA TRP A 430 10.33 11.59 -3.60
C TRP A 430 10.63 11.17 -5.03
N HIS A 431 11.80 10.61 -5.28
CA HIS A 431 12.25 10.25 -6.63
C HIS A 431 11.99 8.79 -6.98
N GLU A 432 11.78 7.95 -5.97
CA GLU A 432 11.44 6.54 -6.15
C GLU A 432 9.94 6.32 -5.93
N LYS A 433 9.38 5.42 -6.71
CA LYS A 433 8.01 4.98 -6.49
C LYS A 433 7.93 4.09 -5.25
N PRO A 434 6.81 4.14 -4.51
CA PRO A 434 6.63 3.26 -3.36
C PRO A 434 6.58 1.79 -3.79
N VAL A 435 7.29 0.95 -3.05
CA VAL A 435 7.32 -0.51 -3.23
C VAL A 435 6.53 -1.16 -2.10
N ASN A 436 5.53 -1.96 -2.42
CA ASN A 436 4.79 -2.71 -1.42
C ASN A 436 4.24 -4.01 -2.00
N TYR A 437 4.35 -5.09 -1.22
CA TYR A 437 3.78 -6.40 -1.53
C TYR A 437 2.64 -6.79 -0.58
N THR A 438 2.45 -6.05 0.51
CA THR A 438 1.42 -6.35 1.51
C THR A 438 0.03 -5.96 1.02
N TYR A 439 -0.93 -6.84 1.20
CA TYR A 439 -2.36 -6.59 0.97
C TYR A 439 -3.07 -6.28 2.29
N PHE A 440 -3.97 -5.30 2.24
CA PHE A 440 -4.80 -4.91 3.39
C PHE A 440 -6.13 -4.31 2.96
#